data_d3d1268629dd8e1b04213ff68cb23208
#
_entry.id   d3d1268629dd8e1b04213ff68cb23208
#
_cell.length_a   1.000
_cell.length_b   1.000
_cell.length_c   1.000
_cell.angle_alpha   90.00
_cell.angle_beta   90.00
_cell.angle_gamma   90.00
#
_symmetry.space_group_name_H-M   'P 1'
#
loop_
_entity.id
_entity.type
_entity.pdbx_description
1 polymer ?
#
loop_
_entity_poly.entity_id
_entity_poly.type
_entity_poly.pdbx_seq_one_letter_code
_entity_poly.pdbx_strand_id
1 'polypeptide(L)'
;MGGHRKTAKANLDAMYRIFTVPEAPDSTLSQVDKYISGNLTGFLQDHIVALEREMGEMEKDFSSPHVPEKPIFVSEQVQFLLDKLVAQSVHTASPSFIGHMTSALPYFMLPLSKIMIALNQNLVKTETSKAFTPLERQVLGMLHHLVYGYEDAWYRQWMHDPHQALGAMCSGGTVANLTALWVARNRAFPAEGGFRGVNQEGLFRALRFYGYEGAAILVSERGHYSLRKAADILGLGRDFLIPVATDADSRIDPDALRDRCLELQQQKIRVLSIVGIAGTTETGHVDPLETLADIAREFGAHFHVDAAWGGPTLFSRTHQYRLKGINQADSVTIDAHKQLYTPQGAGMVLFRNPSVVSSIELHAQYVIRKGSKDMGSTTLEGSRPGMAMLIHSGLRIIGREGYEILIDQGIEKAEAFAEMIRRHENFELITAPELNILTYRYCPARVREALTHASPEDAERINASLNRITRFIQKTQRERGKSFVSRTQLEPAQYDHYACVVFRVVLANPLTTREILSDILSEQAAIGSEDSIAGEKRALEASVASVMATLKASAQAH
;
A
#
# COMPACT_ATOMS: atom_id res chain seq x y z
N MET A 1 9.00 15.39 -36.81
CA MET A 1 10.18 16.16 -37.29
C MET A 1 11.32 15.85 -36.34
N GLY A 2 12.33 15.10 -36.80
CA GLY A 2 13.47 14.73 -35.97
C GLY A 2 14.42 15.91 -35.80
N GLY A 3 14.29 16.63 -34.69
CA GLY A 3 15.29 17.60 -34.29
C GLY A 3 16.61 16.88 -34.06
N HIS A 4 17.66 17.28 -34.74
CA HIS A 4 19.01 16.78 -34.52
C HIS A 4 19.42 17.08 -33.06
N ARG A 5 19.46 16.04 -32.20
CA ARG A 5 20.01 16.16 -30.86
C ARG A 5 21.49 16.50 -30.99
N LYS A 6 21.94 17.58 -30.33
CA LYS A 6 23.34 17.93 -30.23
C LYS A 6 24.08 16.82 -29.48
N THR A 7 25.18 16.32 -30.03
CA THR A 7 25.98 15.23 -29.43
C THR A 7 27.32 15.75 -28.94
N ALA A 8 27.78 15.24 -27.80
CA ALA A 8 29.12 15.52 -27.28
C ALA A 8 30.13 14.48 -27.79
N LYS A 9 31.41 14.83 -27.79
CA LYS A 9 32.50 13.91 -28.13
C LYS A 9 32.89 13.14 -26.86
N ALA A 10 32.77 11.82 -26.90
CA ALA A 10 33.25 10.98 -25.82
C ALA A 10 34.77 10.91 -25.83
N ASN A 11 35.42 11.30 -24.74
CA ASN A 11 36.82 11.09 -24.45
C ASN A 11 37.01 10.95 -22.93
N LEU A 12 38.19 10.55 -22.49
CA LEU A 12 38.50 10.29 -21.08
C LEU A 12 38.26 11.54 -20.22
N ASP A 13 38.69 12.71 -20.68
CA ASP A 13 38.51 13.97 -19.96
C ASP A 13 37.04 14.35 -19.80
N ALA A 14 36.22 14.15 -20.83
CA ALA A 14 34.78 14.38 -20.75
C ALA A 14 34.13 13.44 -19.72
N MET A 15 34.56 12.19 -19.66
CA MET A 15 34.07 11.24 -18.65
C MET A 15 34.51 11.62 -17.24
N TYR A 16 35.76 12.02 -17.02
CA TYR A 16 36.20 12.52 -15.72
C TYR A 16 35.42 13.74 -15.24
N ARG A 17 35.07 14.67 -16.15
CA ARG A 17 34.29 15.86 -15.82
C ARG A 17 32.92 15.53 -15.25
N ILE A 18 32.25 14.47 -15.71
CA ILE A 18 30.93 14.06 -15.17
C ILE A 18 31.02 13.77 -13.66
N PHE A 19 32.16 13.33 -13.15
CA PHE A 19 32.34 12.99 -11.73
C PHE A 19 32.98 14.10 -10.90
N THR A 20 33.63 15.07 -11.52
CA THR A 20 34.53 16.02 -10.81
C THR A 20 34.13 17.46 -10.95
N VAL A 21 33.39 17.83 -12.00
CA VAL A 21 32.97 19.21 -12.25
C VAL A 21 31.53 19.39 -11.76
N PRO A 22 31.26 20.27 -10.80
CA PRO A 22 29.91 20.58 -10.38
C PRO A 22 29.13 21.23 -11.53
N GLU A 23 27.81 21.04 -11.52
CA GLU A 23 26.91 21.65 -12.50
C GLU A 23 27.02 23.18 -12.45
N ALA A 24 27.04 23.82 -13.62
CA ALA A 24 27.11 25.27 -13.70
C ALA A 24 25.87 25.91 -13.05
N PRO A 25 26.02 26.97 -12.24
CA PRO A 25 24.89 27.59 -11.51
C PRO A 25 23.72 28.04 -12.38
N ASP A 26 24.01 28.34 -13.66
CA ASP A 26 23.01 28.82 -14.63
C ASP A 26 22.57 27.74 -15.63
N SER A 27 22.96 26.49 -15.41
CA SER A 27 22.53 25.37 -16.27
C SER A 27 21.03 25.10 -16.14
N THR A 28 20.45 24.47 -17.15
CA THR A 28 19.06 24.02 -17.13
C THR A 28 18.77 23.12 -15.91
N LEU A 29 19.68 22.21 -15.59
CA LEU A 29 19.53 21.31 -14.43
C LEU A 29 19.55 22.09 -13.11
N SER A 30 20.49 23.04 -12.93
CA SER A 30 20.55 23.93 -11.76
C SER A 30 19.30 24.80 -11.61
N GLN A 31 18.75 25.30 -12.71
CA GLN A 31 17.50 26.07 -12.69
C GLN A 31 16.30 25.20 -12.28
N VAL A 32 16.18 23.99 -12.82
CA VAL A 32 15.14 23.02 -12.43
C VAL A 32 15.28 22.65 -10.96
N ASP A 33 16.50 22.38 -10.47
CA ASP A 33 16.74 22.07 -9.06
C ASP A 33 16.36 23.21 -8.13
N LYS A 34 16.70 24.45 -8.48
CA LYS A 34 16.30 25.65 -7.73
C LYS A 34 14.77 25.83 -7.74
N TYR A 35 14.13 25.62 -8.88
CA TYR A 35 12.68 25.73 -9.01
C TYR A 35 11.96 24.69 -8.14
N ILE A 36 12.33 23.41 -8.23
CA ILE A 36 11.77 22.35 -7.40
C ILE A 36 12.02 22.61 -5.91
N SER A 37 13.24 23.02 -5.54
CA SER A 37 13.62 23.26 -4.15
C SER A 37 12.99 24.51 -3.56
N GLY A 38 12.80 25.56 -4.38
CA GLY A 38 12.24 26.84 -3.95
C GLY A 38 10.72 26.92 -4.00
N ASN A 39 10.09 26.18 -4.89
CA ASN A 39 8.64 26.21 -5.11
C ASN A 39 8.08 24.82 -5.43
N LEU A 40 8.33 23.84 -4.57
CA LEU A 40 7.82 22.48 -4.76
C LEU A 40 6.30 22.46 -4.94
N THR A 41 5.57 23.24 -4.17
CA THR A 41 4.11 23.33 -4.25
C THR A 41 3.66 23.89 -5.60
N GLY A 42 4.28 24.97 -6.10
CA GLY A 42 3.98 25.53 -7.42
C GLY A 42 4.32 24.55 -8.55
N PHE A 43 5.49 23.91 -8.49
CA PHE A 43 5.89 22.89 -9.45
C PHE A 43 4.88 21.73 -9.53
N LEU A 44 4.34 21.30 -8.39
CA LEU A 44 3.34 20.23 -8.33
C LEU A 44 1.92 20.72 -8.69
N GLN A 45 1.62 22.02 -8.54
CA GLN A 45 0.29 22.57 -8.86
C GLN A 45 0.07 22.81 -10.35
N ASP A 46 1.11 23.20 -11.07
CA ASP A 46 1.02 23.47 -12.52
C ASP A 46 0.60 22.22 -13.33
N HIS A 47 0.64 21.03 -12.73
CA HIS A 47 0.36 19.78 -13.38
C HIS A 47 -0.49 18.85 -12.49
N ILE A 48 -1.72 19.25 -12.17
CA ILE A 48 -2.57 18.55 -11.18
C ILE A 48 -2.91 17.11 -11.58
N VAL A 49 -3.20 16.86 -12.84
CA VAL A 49 -3.20 15.52 -13.46
C VAL A 49 -2.82 15.71 -14.90
N ALA A 50 -1.87 14.94 -15.41
CA ALA A 50 -1.51 14.97 -16.81
C ALA A 50 -2.77 14.81 -17.67
N LEU A 51 -2.87 15.60 -18.73
CA LEU A 51 -3.82 15.31 -19.80
C LEU A 51 -3.58 13.87 -20.22
N GLU A 52 -4.59 13.02 -20.09
CA GLU A 52 -4.44 11.60 -20.38
C GLU A 52 -4.13 11.44 -21.87
N ARG A 53 -2.88 11.08 -22.15
CA ARG A 53 -2.49 10.56 -23.46
C ARG A 53 -2.66 9.06 -23.45
N GLU A 54 -3.04 8.49 -24.56
CA GLU A 54 -3.08 7.05 -24.70
C GLU A 54 -1.68 6.46 -24.49
N MET A 55 -1.60 5.33 -23.79
CA MET A 55 -0.33 4.67 -23.46
C MET A 55 0.50 4.45 -24.73
N GLY A 56 -0.10 3.99 -25.84
CA GLY A 56 0.59 3.77 -27.10
C GLY A 56 1.22 5.03 -27.74
N GLU A 57 0.72 6.23 -27.39
CA GLU A 57 1.35 7.50 -27.79
C GLU A 57 2.58 7.81 -26.93
N MET A 58 2.51 7.53 -25.63
CA MET A 58 3.63 7.71 -24.71
C MET A 58 4.76 6.70 -24.98
N GLU A 59 4.42 5.46 -25.30
CA GLU A 59 5.38 4.41 -25.65
C GLU A 59 6.29 4.80 -26.81
N LYS A 60 5.80 5.59 -27.77
CA LYS A 60 6.60 6.07 -28.91
C LYS A 60 7.78 6.94 -28.46
N ASP A 61 7.63 7.70 -27.38
CA ASP A 61 8.69 8.55 -26.82
C ASP A 61 9.83 7.74 -26.17
N PHE A 62 9.56 6.48 -25.76
CA PHE A 62 10.46 5.57 -25.07
C PHE A 62 10.70 4.26 -25.83
N SER A 63 10.59 4.26 -27.15
CA SER A 63 10.60 3.04 -27.98
C SER A 63 11.99 2.55 -28.40
N SER A 64 13.05 3.37 -28.28
CA SER A 64 14.39 2.97 -28.72
C SER A 64 15.06 1.99 -27.74
N PRO A 65 15.46 0.78 -28.17
CA PRO A 65 16.19 -0.15 -27.32
C PRO A 65 17.72 0.10 -27.31
N HIS A 66 18.18 1.11 -28.03
CA HIS A 66 19.61 1.35 -28.22
C HIS A 66 20.15 2.40 -27.25
N VAL A 67 21.28 2.08 -26.62
CA VAL A 67 22.10 3.08 -25.95
C VAL A 67 22.70 4.00 -27.03
N PRO A 68 22.59 5.34 -26.88
CA PRO A 68 23.19 6.25 -27.84
C PRO A 68 24.69 6.00 -28.00
N GLU A 69 25.20 5.88 -29.22
CA GLU A 69 26.66 5.70 -29.46
C GLU A 69 27.47 6.91 -29.01
N LYS A 70 26.89 8.09 -29.10
CA LYS A 70 27.52 9.36 -28.68
C LYS A 70 26.81 9.92 -27.47
N PRO A 71 27.57 10.48 -26.48
CA PRO A 71 26.96 11.17 -25.36
C PRO A 71 26.07 12.31 -25.81
N ILE A 72 24.98 12.53 -25.11
CA ILE A 72 24.12 13.72 -25.24
C ILE A 72 24.43 14.71 -24.12
N PHE A 73 24.13 15.99 -24.32
CA PHE A 73 24.30 16.99 -23.28
C PHE A 73 23.26 16.81 -22.16
N VAL A 74 23.65 17.10 -20.93
CA VAL A 74 22.77 17.03 -19.75
C VAL A 74 21.51 17.88 -19.96
N SER A 75 21.65 19.09 -20.53
CA SER A 75 20.52 20.00 -20.81
C SER A 75 19.50 19.39 -21.78
N GLU A 76 19.94 18.66 -22.79
CA GLU A 76 19.03 17.98 -23.72
C GLU A 76 18.28 16.83 -23.06
N GLN A 77 18.97 16.07 -22.21
CA GLN A 77 18.32 15.02 -21.42
C GLN A 77 17.32 15.59 -20.43
N VAL A 78 17.66 16.67 -19.73
CA VAL A 78 16.75 17.34 -18.79
C VAL A 78 15.50 17.85 -19.53
N GLN A 79 15.68 18.52 -20.69
CA GLN A 79 14.54 18.99 -21.48
C GLN A 79 13.66 17.81 -21.95
N PHE A 80 14.26 16.70 -22.40
CA PHE A 80 13.52 15.51 -22.75
C PHE A 80 12.69 14.96 -21.57
N LEU A 81 13.29 14.89 -20.37
CA LEU A 81 12.58 14.41 -19.18
C LEU A 81 11.43 15.36 -18.79
N LEU A 82 11.64 16.68 -18.87
CA LEU A 82 10.58 17.65 -18.59
C LEU A 82 9.40 17.48 -19.55
N ASP A 83 9.68 17.38 -20.87
CA ASP A 83 8.66 17.34 -21.91
C ASP A 83 7.94 15.98 -21.97
N LYS A 84 8.64 14.89 -21.71
CA LYS A 84 8.13 13.53 -21.97
C LYS A 84 7.81 12.73 -20.72
N LEU A 85 8.51 12.95 -19.60
CA LEU A 85 8.28 12.24 -18.36
C LEU A 85 7.47 13.12 -17.38
N VAL A 86 7.99 14.29 -17.01
CA VAL A 86 7.35 15.14 -15.99
C VAL A 86 5.99 15.61 -16.45
N ALA A 87 5.88 16.13 -17.68
CA ALA A 87 4.62 16.61 -18.25
C ALA A 87 3.53 15.52 -18.39
N GLN A 88 3.91 14.25 -18.36
CA GLN A 88 3.00 13.11 -18.46
C GLN A 88 2.88 12.32 -17.15
N SER A 89 3.52 12.78 -16.06
CA SER A 89 3.46 12.13 -14.76
C SER A 89 2.21 12.53 -13.98
N VAL A 90 1.71 11.60 -13.17
CA VAL A 90 0.60 11.85 -12.26
C VAL A 90 1.11 12.54 -11.00
N HIS A 91 0.55 13.71 -10.67
CA HIS A 91 0.90 14.47 -9.47
C HIS A 91 0.15 13.95 -8.25
N THR A 92 0.66 12.86 -7.67
CA THR A 92 0.06 12.18 -6.51
C THR A 92 0.01 13.05 -5.24
N ALA A 93 0.74 14.17 -5.22
CA ALA A 93 0.73 15.14 -4.12
C ALA A 93 -0.44 16.13 -4.21
N SER A 94 -1.16 16.19 -5.32
CA SER A 94 -2.31 17.08 -5.48
C SER A 94 -3.36 16.83 -4.40
N PRO A 95 -3.94 17.89 -3.79
CA PRO A 95 -5.03 17.75 -2.84
C PRO A 95 -6.29 17.08 -3.41
N SER A 96 -6.48 17.14 -4.74
CA SER A 96 -7.59 16.51 -5.46
C SER A 96 -7.29 15.07 -5.90
N PHE A 97 -6.08 14.55 -5.63
CA PHE A 97 -5.69 13.18 -5.91
C PHE A 97 -5.96 12.32 -4.66
N ILE A 98 -7.17 11.79 -4.55
CA ILE A 98 -7.64 11.03 -3.37
C ILE A 98 -7.92 9.55 -3.66
N GLY A 99 -7.45 9.03 -4.78
CA GLY A 99 -7.74 7.66 -5.22
C GLY A 99 -6.63 6.63 -4.91
N HIS A 100 -5.49 7.01 -4.34
CA HIS A 100 -4.37 6.10 -4.10
C HIS A 100 -3.77 6.27 -2.70
N MET A 101 -3.06 5.24 -2.22
CA MET A 101 -2.38 5.24 -0.91
C MET A 101 -1.05 6.01 -0.96
N THR A 102 -1.07 7.20 -1.54
CA THR A 102 0.04 8.15 -1.60
C THR A 102 -0.43 9.51 -1.12
N SER A 103 0.48 10.39 -0.78
CA SER A 103 0.19 11.72 -0.24
C SER A 103 1.26 12.71 -0.66
N ALA A 104 1.02 14.00 -0.40
CA ALA A 104 2.04 15.02 -0.45
C ALA A 104 3.17 14.68 0.53
N LEU A 105 4.41 14.95 0.12
CA LEU A 105 5.56 14.76 0.99
C LEU A 105 5.85 16.05 1.77
N PRO A 106 6.29 15.96 3.04
CA PRO A 106 6.81 17.11 3.77
C PRO A 106 7.97 17.78 3.03
N TYR A 107 8.03 19.10 3.04
CA TYR A 107 9.01 19.90 2.29
C TYR A 107 10.47 19.50 2.54
N PHE A 108 10.78 19.03 3.74
CA PHE A 108 12.13 18.64 4.12
C PHE A 108 12.59 17.30 3.52
N MET A 109 11.68 16.48 3.00
CA MET A 109 12.03 15.18 2.42
C MET A 109 12.92 15.32 1.19
N LEU A 110 12.68 16.34 0.35
CA LEU A 110 13.47 16.54 -0.86
C LEU A 110 14.93 16.91 -0.56
N PRO A 111 15.25 17.95 0.25
CA PRO A 111 16.64 18.26 0.60
C PRO A 111 17.33 17.13 1.37
N LEU A 112 16.63 16.40 2.23
CA LEU A 112 17.19 15.24 2.92
C LEU A 112 17.48 14.07 1.97
N SER A 113 16.64 13.87 0.95
CA SER A 113 16.91 12.88 -0.10
C SER A 113 18.19 13.20 -0.87
N LYS A 114 18.49 14.48 -1.11
CA LYS A 114 19.77 14.90 -1.72
C LYS A 114 20.97 14.50 -0.86
N ILE A 115 20.89 14.64 0.47
CA ILE A 115 21.95 14.19 1.39
C ILE A 115 22.11 12.67 1.27
N MET A 116 21.02 11.90 1.30
CA MET A 116 21.05 10.46 1.18
C MET A 116 21.70 10.01 -0.14
N ILE A 117 21.33 10.64 -1.26
CA ILE A 117 21.87 10.35 -2.58
C ILE A 117 23.35 10.74 -2.67
N ALA A 118 23.74 11.90 -2.15
CA ALA A 118 25.13 12.37 -2.16
C ALA A 118 26.06 11.46 -1.36
N LEU A 119 25.61 10.93 -0.21
CA LEU A 119 26.36 9.96 0.59
C LEU A 119 26.40 8.56 -0.03
N ASN A 120 25.39 8.19 -0.79
CA ASN A 120 25.25 6.94 -1.55
C ASN A 120 25.69 5.68 -0.78
N GLN A 121 25.26 5.57 0.49
CA GLN A 121 25.65 4.48 1.37
C GLN A 121 24.89 3.20 1.05
N ASN A 122 25.60 2.06 1.06
CA ASN A 122 25.02 0.74 0.87
C ASN A 122 24.83 0.04 2.23
N LEU A 123 23.59 -0.24 2.61
CA LEU A 123 23.25 -0.80 3.92
C LEU A 123 23.38 -2.32 4.01
N VAL A 124 23.96 -2.98 3.03
CA VAL A 124 24.21 -4.43 3.08
C VAL A 124 25.20 -4.78 4.19
N LYS A 125 26.21 -3.93 4.42
CA LYS A 125 27.24 -4.17 5.44
C LYS A 125 27.69 -2.88 6.13
N THR A 126 28.11 -3.03 7.38
CA THR A 126 28.55 -1.92 8.26
C THR A 126 29.75 -1.15 7.70
N GLU A 127 30.67 -1.83 6.99
CA GLU A 127 31.83 -1.18 6.38
C GLU A 127 31.44 -0.10 5.34
N THR A 128 30.32 -0.27 4.64
CA THR A 128 29.82 0.64 3.60
C THR A 128 28.65 1.50 4.05
N SER A 129 28.15 1.32 5.27
CA SER A 129 27.00 2.07 5.81
C SER A 129 27.34 2.85 7.08
N LYS A 130 28.39 2.45 7.81
CA LYS A 130 28.86 3.12 9.06
C LYS A 130 27.70 3.56 9.95
N ALA A 131 27.50 4.88 10.09
CA ALA A 131 26.46 5.48 10.94
C ALA A 131 25.03 5.16 10.50
N PHE A 132 24.79 4.80 9.25
CA PHE A 132 23.47 4.39 8.78
C PHE A 132 23.00 3.07 9.40
N THR A 133 23.92 2.13 9.73
CA THR A 133 23.54 0.87 10.40
C THR A 133 22.90 1.12 11.77
N PRO A 134 23.52 1.82 12.75
CA PRO A 134 22.86 2.10 14.01
C PRO A 134 21.63 2.99 13.87
N LEU A 135 21.60 3.90 12.91
CA LEU A 135 20.42 4.74 12.63
C LEU A 135 19.23 3.89 12.15
N GLU A 136 19.45 2.93 11.25
CA GLU A 136 18.40 2.02 10.80
C GLU A 136 17.89 1.14 11.95
N ARG A 137 18.77 0.59 12.77
CA ARG A 137 18.40 -0.17 13.97
C ARG A 137 17.58 0.68 14.94
N GLN A 138 17.91 1.98 15.08
CA GLN A 138 17.14 2.89 15.91
C GLN A 138 15.75 3.14 15.33
N VAL A 139 15.60 3.32 14.02
CA VAL A 139 14.28 3.47 13.37
C VAL A 139 13.40 2.25 13.59
N LEU A 140 13.97 1.05 13.39
CA LEU A 140 13.27 -0.20 13.68
C LEU A 140 12.88 -0.26 15.16
N GLY A 141 13.77 0.14 16.07
CA GLY A 141 13.50 0.21 17.51
C GLY A 141 12.38 1.17 17.88
N MET A 142 12.35 2.37 17.29
CA MET A 142 11.29 3.37 17.53
C MET A 142 9.90 2.85 17.12
N LEU A 143 9.79 2.24 15.94
CA LEU A 143 8.53 1.71 15.46
C LEU A 143 8.15 0.38 16.14
N HIS A 144 9.14 -0.44 16.48
CA HIS A 144 8.93 -1.62 17.32
C HIS A 144 8.37 -1.25 18.70
N HIS A 145 8.90 -0.19 19.32
CA HIS A 145 8.38 0.32 20.59
C HIS A 145 6.93 0.83 20.46
N LEU A 146 6.61 1.49 19.35
CA LEU A 146 5.24 1.94 19.07
C LEU A 146 4.25 0.76 19.01
N VAL A 147 4.67 -0.39 18.44
CA VAL A 147 3.83 -1.58 18.29
C VAL A 147 3.77 -2.42 19.56
N TYR A 148 4.92 -2.73 20.19
CA TYR A 148 5.02 -3.74 21.23
C TYR A 148 5.16 -3.17 22.64
N GLY A 149 5.64 -1.93 22.78
CA GLY A 149 5.64 -1.21 24.04
C GLY A 149 6.52 -1.81 25.16
N TYR A 150 7.61 -2.53 24.81
CA TYR A 150 8.52 -3.05 25.83
C TYR A 150 9.24 -1.93 26.56
N GLU A 151 9.79 -2.23 27.74
CA GLU A 151 10.53 -1.26 28.55
C GLU A 151 11.85 -0.85 27.91
N ASP A 152 12.34 0.35 28.23
CA ASP A 152 13.61 0.89 27.72
C ASP A 152 14.80 -0.02 27.97
N ALA A 153 14.80 -0.75 29.09
CA ALA A 153 15.86 -1.71 29.45
C ALA A 153 15.96 -2.83 28.40
N TRP A 154 14.81 -3.31 27.89
CA TRP A 154 14.75 -4.31 26.86
C TRP A 154 15.33 -3.77 25.52
N TYR A 155 15.00 -2.52 25.13
CA TYR A 155 15.55 -1.91 23.91
C TYR A 155 17.04 -1.63 24.00
N ARG A 156 17.56 -1.24 25.19
CA ARG A 156 19.01 -1.11 25.41
C ARG A 156 19.75 -2.43 25.20
N GLN A 157 19.14 -3.55 25.53
CA GLN A 157 19.72 -4.87 25.33
C GLN A 157 19.70 -5.30 23.86
N TRP A 158 18.55 -5.18 23.17
CA TRP A 158 18.31 -5.88 21.90
C TRP A 158 18.49 -5.02 20.65
N MET A 159 18.30 -3.70 20.72
CA MET A 159 18.28 -2.83 19.54
C MET A 159 19.58 -2.87 18.74
N HIS A 160 20.72 -2.98 19.41
CA HIS A 160 22.04 -3.02 18.77
C HIS A 160 22.79 -4.33 18.96
N ASP A 161 22.11 -5.39 19.38
CA ASP A 161 22.71 -6.72 19.48
C ASP A 161 23.15 -7.22 18.09
N PRO A 162 24.35 -7.77 17.93
CA PRO A 162 24.87 -8.20 16.63
C PRO A 162 24.18 -9.46 16.09
N HIS A 163 23.55 -10.26 16.94
CA HIS A 163 22.92 -11.54 16.59
C HIS A 163 21.39 -11.46 16.50
N GLN A 164 20.82 -10.29 16.75
CA GLN A 164 19.39 -10.08 16.83
C GLN A 164 18.97 -8.91 15.97
N ALA A 165 17.72 -8.92 15.52
CA ALA A 165 17.14 -7.75 14.86
C ALA A 165 15.67 -7.59 15.25
N LEU A 166 15.28 -6.36 15.57
CA LEU A 166 13.89 -6.01 15.88
C LEU A 166 12.98 -6.04 14.65
N GLY A 167 13.58 -6.13 13.48
CA GLY A 167 12.90 -6.10 12.20
C GLY A 167 13.87 -5.98 11.04
N ALA A 168 13.34 -5.79 9.84
CA ALA A 168 14.10 -5.55 8.62
C ALA A 168 13.47 -4.42 7.83
N MET A 169 14.31 -3.48 7.36
CA MET A 169 13.90 -2.49 6.37
C MET A 169 13.74 -3.16 5.00
N CYS A 170 12.70 -2.79 4.29
CA CYS A 170 12.30 -3.33 3.00
C CYS A 170 11.94 -2.20 2.03
N SER A 171 11.93 -2.47 0.74
CA SER A 171 11.49 -1.50 -0.28
C SER A 171 9.97 -1.25 -0.26
N GLY A 172 9.20 -2.00 0.50
CA GLY A 172 7.76 -1.84 0.69
C GLY A 172 7.09 -3.07 1.27
N GLY A 173 5.78 -2.97 1.53
CA GLY A 173 4.96 -3.99 2.20
C GLY A 173 5.00 -5.36 1.54
N THR A 174 5.16 -5.44 0.23
CA THR A 174 5.31 -6.74 -0.46
C THR A 174 6.53 -7.50 0.03
N VAL A 175 7.69 -6.85 0.12
CA VAL A 175 8.93 -7.48 0.60
C VAL A 175 8.86 -7.71 2.10
N ALA A 176 8.23 -6.82 2.86
CA ALA A 176 8.02 -6.95 4.29
C ALA A 176 7.13 -8.17 4.62
N ASN A 177 5.99 -8.32 3.96
CA ASN A 177 5.11 -9.50 4.10
C ASN A 177 5.82 -10.80 3.71
N LEU A 178 6.55 -10.79 2.59
CA LEU A 178 7.35 -11.95 2.16
C LEU A 178 8.39 -12.33 3.23
N THR A 179 9.09 -11.35 3.81
CA THR A 179 10.09 -11.59 4.86
C THR A 179 9.46 -12.16 6.12
N ALA A 180 8.29 -11.64 6.54
CA ALA A 180 7.53 -12.18 7.68
C ALA A 180 7.14 -13.65 7.47
N LEU A 181 6.59 -13.95 6.30
CA LEU A 181 6.14 -15.31 5.97
C LEU A 181 7.32 -16.27 5.72
N TRP A 182 8.47 -15.77 5.27
CA TRP A 182 9.71 -16.53 5.19
C TRP A 182 10.19 -16.95 6.59
N VAL A 183 10.18 -16.03 7.55
CA VAL A 183 10.44 -16.35 8.97
C VAL A 183 9.42 -17.36 9.50
N ALA A 184 8.12 -17.15 9.24
CA ALA A 184 7.07 -18.05 9.66
C ALA A 184 7.29 -19.49 9.13
N ARG A 185 7.59 -19.65 7.83
CA ARG A 185 7.89 -20.94 7.22
C ARG A 185 9.09 -21.62 7.87
N ASN A 186 10.19 -20.87 8.05
CA ASN A 186 11.41 -21.47 8.57
C ASN A 186 11.27 -21.86 10.05
N ARG A 187 10.46 -21.13 10.81
CA ARG A 187 10.16 -21.48 12.22
C ARG A 187 9.17 -22.64 12.36
N ALA A 188 8.25 -22.80 11.41
CA ALA A 188 7.30 -23.91 11.42
C ALA A 188 7.97 -25.28 11.18
N PHE A 189 9.12 -25.29 10.52
CA PHE A 189 9.86 -26.51 10.16
C PHE A 189 11.34 -26.38 10.54
N PRO A 190 11.66 -26.32 11.84
CA PRO A 190 13.04 -26.18 12.32
C PRO A 190 13.88 -27.44 12.11
N ALA A 191 15.15 -27.39 12.43
CA ALA A 191 16.02 -28.56 12.48
C ALA A 191 15.63 -29.44 13.69
N GLU A 192 15.41 -30.75 13.46
CA GLU A 192 15.04 -31.73 14.48
C GLU A 192 15.34 -33.16 14.01
N GLY A 193 15.81 -34.04 14.90
CA GLY A 193 15.86 -35.48 14.67
C GLY A 193 16.56 -35.94 13.37
N GLY A 194 17.61 -35.25 12.94
CA GLY A 194 18.34 -35.53 11.68
C GLY A 194 17.86 -34.75 10.46
N PHE A 195 16.73 -34.04 10.54
CA PHE A 195 16.33 -33.03 9.56
C PHE A 195 17.01 -31.70 9.90
N ARG A 196 17.70 -31.11 8.92
CA ARG A 196 18.51 -29.89 9.13
C ARG A 196 17.73 -28.58 9.02
N GLY A 197 16.40 -28.66 8.92
CA GLY A 197 15.51 -27.51 8.78
C GLY A 197 15.14 -27.21 7.32
N VAL A 198 13.97 -26.55 7.16
CA VAL A 198 13.41 -26.22 5.82
C VAL A 198 14.33 -25.29 5.02
N ASN A 199 15.07 -24.42 5.69
CA ASN A 199 16.03 -23.52 5.06
C ASN A 199 17.24 -24.25 4.43
N GLN A 200 17.52 -25.49 4.86
CA GLN A 200 18.60 -26.33 4.31
C GLN A 200 18.11 -27.41 3.35
N GLU A 201 16.96 -28.03 3.67
CA GLU A 201 16.51 -29.23 2.96
C GLU A 201 15.25 -29.00 2.12
N GLY A 202 14.65 -27.81 2.20
CA GLY A 202 13.51 -27.41 1.39
C GLY A 202 12.16 -27.91 1.94
N LEU A 203 11.06 -27.35 1.39
CA LEU A 203 9.72 -27.57 1.90
C LEU A 203 9.24 -29.00 1.71
N PHE A 204 9.52 -29.64 0.57
CA PHE A 204 9.10 -31.02 0.30
C PHE A 204 9.61 -32.00 1.36
N ARG A 205 10.89 -31.89 1.74
CA ARG A 205 11.45 -32.75 2.79
C ARG A 205 10.91 -32.39 4.17
N ALA A 206 10.68 -31.11 4.43
CA ALA A 206 10.09 -30.67 5.69
C ALA A 206 8.70 -31.26 5.90
N LEU A 207 7.80 -31.13 4.91
CA LEU A 207 6.45 -31.68 4.98
C LEU A 207 6.47 -33.18 5.23
N ARG A 208 7.30 -33.92 4.48
CA ARG A 208 7.44 -35.37 4.65
C ARG A 208 7.99 -35.76 6.03
N PHE A 209 8.97 -35.02 6.56
CA PHE A 209 9.57 -35.27 7.86
C PHE A 209 8.57 -35.06 8.99
N TYR A 210 7.81 -33.98 8.93
CA TYR A 210 6.82 -33.63 9.96
C TYR A 210 5.44 -34.30 9.77
N GLY A 211 5.25 -35.05 8.68
CA GLY A 211 4.01 -35.78 8.40
C GLY A 211 2.85 -34.93 7.93
N TYR A 212 3.15 -33.81 7.25
CA TYR A 212 2.14 -32.94 6.63
C TYR A 212 2.03 -33.18 5.14
N GLU A 213 0.81 -33.03 4.61
CA GLU A 213 0.51 -33.08 3.18
C GLU A 213 0.71 -31.72 2.49
N GLY A 214 0.71 -30.63 3.26
CA GLY A 214 0.90 -29.27 2.78
C GLY A 214 1.07 -28.27 3.91
N ALA A 215 1.23 -26.99 3.54
CA ALA A 215 1.27 -25.88 4.50
C ALA A 215 0.53 -24.67 3.91
N ALA A 216 -0.33 -24.03 4.68
CA ALA A 216 -1.20 -22.97 4.24
C ALA A 216 -1.03 -21.67 5.06
N ILE A 217 -1.33 -20.56 4.40
CA ILE A 217 -1.45 -19.23 4.99
C ILE A 217 -2.93 -18.84 4.88
N LEU A 218 -3.54 -18.40 5.98
CA LEU A 218 -4.92 -17.94 6.01
C LEU A 218 -4.96 -16.43 6.14
N VAL A 219 -5.84 -15.80 5.38
CA VAL A 219 -6.02 -14.34 5.37
C VAL A 219 -7.46 -14.03 4.93
N SER A 220 -7.99 -12.89 5.31
CA SER A 220 -9.23 -12.35 4.74
C SER A 220 -9.20 -12.39 3.20
N GLU A 221 -10.34 -12.65 2.56
CA GLU A 221 -10.51 -12.48 1.11
C GLU A 221 -10.14 -11.07 0.61
N ARG A 222 -10.08 -10.07 1.53
CA ARG A 222 -9.59 -8.71 1.30
C ARG A 222 -8.06 -8.59 1.42
N GLY A 223 -7.35 -9.72 1.52
CA GLY A 223 -5.90 -9.76 1.63
C GLY A 223 -5.18 -9.15 0.42
N HIS A 224 -4.14 -8.37 0.71
CA HIS A 224 -3.35 -7.76 -0.36
C HIS A 224 -2.69 -8.83 -1.25
N TYR A 225 -2.65 -8.61 -2.56
CA TYR A 225 -2.10 -9.57 -3.54
C TYR A 225 -0.64 -9.98 -3.28
N SER A 226 0.11 -9.21 -2.50
CA SER A 226 1.49 -9.53 -2.09
C SER A 226 1.58 -10.86 -1.34
N LEU A 227 0.56 -11.22 -0.57
CA LEU A 227 0.51 -12.47 0.18
C LEU A 227 0.42 -13.68 -0.77
N ARG A 228 -0.31 -13.53 -1.90
CA ARG A 228 -0.37 -14.57 -2.95
C ARG A 228 0.99 -14.76 -3.63
N LYS A 229 1.71 -13.66 -3.89
CA LYS A 229 3.10 -13.72 -4.37
C LYS A 229 4.02 -14.40 -3.36
N ALA A 230 3.85 -14.09 -2.08
CA ALA A 230 4.66 -14.71 -1.03
C ALA A 230 4.43 -16.22 -0.94
N ALA A 231 3.19 -16.70 -1.00
CA ALA A 231 2.89 -18.13 -1.03
C ALA A 231 3.54 -18.85 -2.24
N ASP A 232 3.51 -18.21 -3.41
CA ASP A 232 4.15 -18.70 -4.63
C ASP A 232 5.69 -18.79 -4.46
N ILE A 233 6.33 -17.68 -4.08
CA ILE A 233 7.78 -17.58 -3.90
C ILE A 233 8.31 -18.53 -2.83
N LEU A 234 7.56 -18.71 -1.73
CA LEU A 234 7.94 -19.61 -0.64
C LEU A 234 7.74 -21.10 -0.97
N GLY A 235 7.23 -21.42 -2.15
CA GLY A 235 7.05 -22.79 -2.64
C GLY A 235 5.82 -23.51 -2.03
N LEU A 236 4.90 -22.75 -1.43
CA LEU A 236 3.63 -23.28 -0.94
C LEU A 236 2.65 -23.54 -2.10
N GLY A 237 2.69 -22.68 -3.13
CA GLY A 237 1.69 -22.61 -4.18
C GLY A 237 0.57 -21.61 -3.84
N ARG A 238 -0.01 -20.99 -4.87
CA ARG A 238 -1.03 -19.93 -4.70
C ARG A 238 -2.32 -20.40 -4.08
N ASP A 239 -2.66 -21.69 -4.27
CA ASP A 239 -3.86 -22.30 -3.73
C ASP A 239 -3.77 -22.56 -2.22
N PHE A 240 -2.55 -22.52 -1.66
CA PHE A 240 -2.33 -22.58 -0.21
C PHE A 240 -2.30 -21.20 0.47
N LEU A 241 -2.56 -20.09 -0.24
CA LEU A 241 -3.09 -18.89 0.36
C LEU A 241 -4.61 -19.01 0.41
N ILE A 242 -5.13 -19.36 1.56
CA ILE A 242 -6.54 -19.66 1.77
C ILE A 242 -7.28 -18.37 2.14
N PRO A 243 -8.15 -17.87 1.26
CA PRO A 243 -9.02 -16.76 1.61
C PRO A 243 -10.09 -17.23 2.59
N VAL A 244 -10.34 -16.41 3.61
CA VAL A 244 -11.41 -16.60 4.59
C VAL A 244 -12.47 -15.54 4.35
N ALA A 245 -13.74 -15.92 4.45
CA ALA A 245 -14.87 -15.03 4.29
C ALA A 245 -14.81 -13.85 5.26
N THR A 246 -15.45 -12.75 4.86
CA THR A 246 -15.59 -11.55 5.69
C THR A 246 -17.00 -11.42 6.26
N ASP A 247 -17.11 -10.73 7.39
CA ASP A 247 -18.37 -10.28 7.95
C ASP A 247 -18.98 -9.11 7.15
N ALA A 248 -20.14 -8.61 7.61
CA ALA A 248 -20.85 -7.49 6.98
C ALA A 248 -20.02 -6.20 6.93
N ASP A 249 -19.05 -6.06 7.83
CA ASP A 249 -18.14 -4.91 7.92
C ASP A 249 -16.85 -5.12 7.09
N SER A 250 -16.79 -6.16 6.24
CA SER A 250 -15.61 -6.50 5.42
C SER A 250 -14.36 -6.85 6.23
N ARG A 251 -14.51 -7.34 7.46
CA ARG A 251 -13.45 -7.88 8.32
C ARG A 251 -13.45 -9.38 8.24
N ILE A 252 -12.32 -10.03 8.43
CA ILE A 252 -12.26 -11.49 8.48
C ILE A 252 -13.24 -12.04 9.53
N ASP A 253 -14.03 -13.05 9.16
CA ASP A 253 -14.91 -13.75 10.09
C ASP A 253 -14.09 -14.74 10.94
N PRO A 254 -14.02 -14.55 12.27
CA PRO A 254 -13.24 -15.42 13.15
C PRO A 254 -13.78 -16.85 13.23
N ASP A 255 -15.08 -17.05 13.11
CA ASP A 255 -15.68 -18.38 13.17
C ASP A 255 -15.37 -19.16 11.88
N ALA A 256 -15.53 -18.52 10.72
CA ALA A 256 -15.13 -19.08 9.44
C ALA A 256 -13.61 -19.39 9.40
N LEU A 257 -12.77 -18.53 10.03
CA LEU A 257 -11.34 -18.76 10.15
C LEU A 257 -11.04 -20.01 10.99
N ARG A 258 -11.69 -20.17 12.15
CA ARG A 258 -11.49 -21.33 13.03
C ARG A 258 -11.91 -22.62 12.35
N ASP A 259 -13.08 -22.63 11.71
CA ASP A 259 -13.57 -23.78 10.95
C ASP A 259 -12.59 -24.18 9.86
N ARG A 260 -12.04 -23.19 9.12
CA ARG A 260 -11.05 -23.46 8.09
C ARG A 260 -9.74 -24.02 8.64
N CYS A 261 -9.31 -23.55 9.81
CA CYS A 261 -8.14 -24.12 10.51
C CYS A 261 -8.38 -25.59 10.90
N LEU A 262 -9.57 -25.94 11.40
CA LEU A 262 -9.94 -27.31 11.76
C LEU A 262 -9.97 -28.24 10.53
N GLU A 263 -10.54 -27.77 9.41
CA GLU A 263 -10.54 -28.52 8.15
C GLU A 263 -9.11 -28.83 7.66
N LEU A 264 -8.23 -27.84 7.67
CA LEU A 264 -6.83 -27.99 7.27
C LEU A 264 -6.08 -28.97 8.18
N GLN A 265 -6.35 -28.93 9.48
CA GLN A 265 -5.77 -29.86 10.44
C GLN A 265 -6.19 -31.30 10.16
N GLN A 266 -7.47 -31.54 9.85
CA GLN A 266 -7.99 -32.88 9.46
C GLN A 266 -7.31 -33.37 8.18
N GLN A 267 -7.00 -32.47 7.24
CA GLN A 267 -6.30 -32.76 5.99
C GLN A 267 -4.78 -32.88 6.15
N LYS A 268 -4.25 -32.79 7.38
CA LYS A 268 -2.82 -32.74 7.66
C LYS A 268 -2.09 -31.62 6.94
N ILE A 269 -2.75 -30.49 6.74
CA ILE A 269 -2.15 -29.27 6.20
C ILE A 269 -1.74 -28.39 7.38
N ARG A 270 -0.46 -28.03 7.45
CA ARG A 270 0.07 -27.14 8.50
C ARG A 270 -0.46 -25.73 8.31
N VAL A 271 -1.21 -25.20 9.27
CA VAL A 271 -1.48 -23.77 9.34
C VAL A 271 -0.18 -23.06 9.68
N LEU A 272 0.46 -22.47 8.68
CA LEU A 272 1.75 -21.85 8.78
C LEU A 272 1.64 -20.46 9.41
N SER A 273 0.70 -19.68 8.91
CA SER A 273 0.45 -18.32 9.37
C SER A 273 -1.01 -17.94 9.23
N ILE A 274 -1.52 -17.20 10.21
CA ILE A 274 -2.75 -16.41 10.12
C ILE A 274 -2.34 -14.95 9.96
N VAL A 275 -2.90 -14.30 8.93
CA VAL A 275 -2.60 -12.90 8.62
C VAL A 275 -3.82 -12.05 8.94
N GLY A 276 -3.70 -11.17 9.94
CA GLY A 276 -4.66 -10.11 10.20
C GLY A 276 -4.29 -8.85 9.40
N ILE A 277 -5.28 -8.11 8.95
CA ILE A 277 -5.06 -6.88 8.19
C ILE A 277 -5.46 -5.67 9.04
N ALA A 278 -4.56 -4.72 9.17
CA ALA A 278 -4.83 -3.44 9.81
C ALA A 278 -4.92 -2.34 8.74
N GLY A 279 -6.11 -2.18 8.18
CA GLY A 279 -6.40 -1.26 7.08
C GLY A 279 -6.34 -1.94 5.71
N THR A 280 -7.41 -2.62 5.33
CA THR A 280 -7.54 -3.27 4.02
C THR A 280 -7.38 -2.28 2.88
N THR A 281 -6.79 -2.73 1.76
CA THR A 281 -6.50 -1.85 0.62
C THR A 281 -7.76 -1.23 0.02
N GLU A 282 -8.88 -1.94 0.03
CA GLU A 282 -10.11 -1.54 -0.65
C GLU A 282 -11.03 -0.73 0.26
N THR A 283 -11.21 -1.16 1.50
CA THR A 283 -12.22 -0.60 2.40
C THR A 283 -11.66 0.11 3.64
N GLY A 284 -10.37 -0.14 3.95
CA GLY A 284 -9.70 0.49 5.10
C GLY A 284 -10.06 -0.13 6.45
N HIS A 285 -10.80 -1.25 6.48
CA HIS A 285 -11.20 -1.91 7.73
C HIS A 285 -10.03 -2.63 8.40
N VAL A 286 -10.17 -2.86 9.70
CA VAL A 286 -9.20 -3.54 10.54
C VAL A 286 -9.82 -4.85 11.04
N ASP A 287 -9.13 -5.95 10.81
CA ASP A 287 -9.56 -7.27 11.31
C ASP A 287 -9.55 -7.31 12.85
N PRO A 288 -10.32 -8.21 13.48
CA PRO A 288 -10.37 -8.37 14.94
C PRO A 288 -9.07 -9.00 15.46
N LEU A 289 -7.97 -8.23 15.47
CA LEU A 289 -6.59 -8.70 15.67
C LEU A 289 -6.40 -9.47 16.97
N GLU A 290 -7.10 -9.10 18.06
CA GLU A 290 -7.02 -9.79 19.34
C GLU A 290 -7.57 -11.22 19.26
N THR A 291 -8.73 -11.38 18.61
CA THR A 291 -9.33 -12.70 18.36
C THR A 291 -8.47 -13.55 17.41
N LEU A 292 -7.91 -12.94 16.38
CA LEU A 292 -7.02 -13.65 15.46
C LEU A 292 -5.73 -14.12 16.13
N ALA A 293 -5.19 -13.34 17.09
CA ALA A 293 -4.04 -13.75 17.88
C ALA A 293 -4.33 -14.99 18.72
N ASP A 294 -5.55 -15.08 19.30
CA ASP A 294 -5.98 -16.24 20.09
C ASP A 294 -6.13 -17.49 19.20
N ILE A 295 -6.76 -17.35 18.03
CA ILE A 295 -6.88 -18.45 17.06
C ILE A 295 -5.49 -18.90 16.58
N ALA A 296 -4.60 -17.97 16.25
CA ALA A 296 -3.24 -18.31 15.82
C ALA A 296 -2.50 -19.11 16.90
N ARG A 297 -2.67 -18.75 18.18
CA ARG A 297 -2.09 -19.47 19.32
C ARG A 297 -2.71 -20.87 19.48
N GLU A 298 -4.04 -21.00 19.32
CA GLU A 298 -4.77 -22.28 19.38
C GLU A 298 -4.21 -23.28 18.36
N PHE A 299 -3.95 -22.84 17.14
CA PHE A 299 -3.43 -23.69 16.06
C PHE A 299 -1.89 -23.70 15.94
N GLY A 300 -1.18 -23.05 16.84
CA GLY A 300 0.28 -22.93 16.81
C GLY A 300 0.81 -22.26 15.52
N ALA A 301 0.02 -21.39 14.92
CA ALA A 301 0.36 -20.65 13.72
C ALA A 301 1.11 -19.35 14.04
N HIS A 302 1.94 -18.88 13.12
CA HIS A 302 2.55 -17.55 13.20
C HIS A 302 1.48 -16.48 12.94
N PHE A 303 1.29 -15.57 13.90
CA PHE A 303 0.38 -14.45 13.72
C PHE A 303 1.12 -13.26 13.09
N HIS A 304 0.80 -12.97 11.85
CA HIS A 304 1.31 -11.80 11.13
C HIS A 304 0.24 -10.74 11.00
N VAL A 305 0.59 -9.47 11.18
CA VAL A 305 -0.32 -8.35 10.91
C VAL A 305 0.23 -7.51 9.75
N ASP A 306 -0.49 -7.51 8.63
CA ASP A 306 -0.27 -6.55 7.55
C ASP A 306 -0.87 -5.20 7.94
N ALA A 307 -0.06 -4.36 8.56
CA ALA A 307 -0.38 -2.99 8.95
C ALA A 307 0.31 -1.96 8.04
N ALA A 308 0.58 -2.35 6.79
CA ALA A 308 1.25 -1.48 5.81
C ALA A 308 0.57 -0.12 5.66
N TRP A 309 -0.77 -0.10 5.78
CA TRP A 309 -1.55 1.14 5.80
C TRP A 309 -1.82 1.63 7.22
N GLY A 310 -2.44 0.82 8.04
CA GLY A 310 -3.00 1.23 9.33
C GLY A 310 -1.99 1.34 10.47
N GLY A 311 -0.77 0.82 10.34
CA GLY A 311 0.23 0.84 11.41
C GLY A 311 0.47 2.22 12.04
N PRO A 312 0.59 3.31 11.26
CA PRO A 312 0.73 4.65 11.79
C PRO A 312 -0.47 5.16 12.64
N THR A 313 -1.63 4.51 12.60
CA THR A 313 -2.74 4.84 13.51
C THR A 313 -2.35 4.69 14.99
N LEU A 314 -1.30 3.91 15.31
CA LEU A 314 -0.75 3.80 16.66
C LEU A 314 -0.17 5.11 17.22
N PHE A 315 0.11 6.11 16.38
CA PHE A 315 0.51 7.44 16.85
C PHE A 315 -0.66 8.19 17.49
N SER A 316 -1.89 7.94 17.03
CA SER A 316 -3.10 8.59 17.53
C SER A 316 -3.52 8.01 18.88
N ARG A 317 -3.59 8.85 19.91
CA ARG A 317 -4.16 8.45 21.21
C ARG A 317 -5.66 8.21 21.14
N THR A 318 -6.33 8.90 20.22
CA THR A 318 -7.78 8.80 19.98
C THR A 318 -8.15 7.51 19.25
N HIS A 319 -7.37 7.10 18.23
CA HIS A 319 -7.76 6.03 17.32
C HIS A 319 -6.92 4.74 17.43
N GLN A 320 -5.83 4.71 18.22
CA GLN A 320 -4.98 3.52 18.38
C GLN A 320 -5.74 2.26 18.85
N TYR A 321 -6.87 2.45 19.55
CA TYR A 321 -7.70 1.33 20.03
C TYR A 321 -8.24 0.47 18.87
N ARG A 322 -8.34 1.02 17.66
CA ARG A 322 -8.77 0.31 16.45
C ARG A 322 -7.81 -0.82 16.08
N LEU A 323 -6.55 -0.72 16.51
CA LEU A 323 -5.53 -1.74 16.30
C LEU A 323 -5.29 -2.61 17.56
N LYS A 324 -6.28 -2.71 18.45
CA LYS A 324 -6.19 -3.55 19.66
C LYS A 324 -5.82 -4.99 19.28
N GLY A 325 -4.79 -5.55 19.94
CA GLY A 325 -4.27 -6.88 19.63
C GLY A 325 -3.05 -6.91 18.71
N ILE A 326 -2.69 -5.79 18.04
CA ILE A 326 -1.51 -5.76 17.16
C ILE A 326 -0.21 -6.13 17.87
N ASN A 327 -0.08 -5.78 19.14
CA ASN A 327 1.08 -6.11 19.98
C ASN A 327 1.22 -7.61 20.31
N GLN A 328 0.20 -8.42 20.01
CA GLN A 328 0.24 -9.87 20.12
C GLN A 328 0.82 -10.54 18.87
N ALA A 329 0.95 -9.82 17.77
CA ALA A 329 1.48 -10.35 16.51
C ALA A 329 2.95 -10.78 16.66
N ASP A 330 3.31 -11.92 16.05
CA ASP A 330 4.70 -12.35 15.94
C ASP A 330 5.51 -11.47 15.00
N SER A 331 4.83 -10.91 13.98
CA SER A 331 5.41 -9.92 13.07
C SER A 331 4.38 -8.91 12.57
N VAL A 332 4.84 -7.68 12.27
CA VAL A 332 4.00 -6.58 11.79
C VAL A 332 4.69 -5.90 10.62
N THR A 333 3.98 -5.72 9.51
CA THR A 333 4.42 -4.91 8.37
C THR A 333 3.92 -3.48 8.50
N ILE A 334 4.80 -2.49 8.26
CA ILE A 334 4.46 -1.07 8.16
C ILE A 334 5.12 -0.46 6.92
N ASP A 335 4.37 0.30 6.12
CA ASP A 335 4.90 1.06 4.99
C ASP A 335 5.10 2.53 5.35
N ALA A 336 6.37 2.94 5.41
CA ALA A 336 6.70 4.34 5.71
C ALA A 336 6.36 5.28 4.55
N HIS A 337 6.41 4.79 3.31
CA HIS A 337 6.03 5.57 2.13
C HIS A 337 4.51 5.78 1.96
N LYS A 338 3.71 5.31 2.92
CA LYS A 338 2.27 5.59 3.02
C LYS A 338 2.01 6.68 4.05
N GLN A 339 1.50 6.36 5.22
CA GLN A 339 1.09 7.33 6.24
C GLN A 339 2.23 7.86 7.15
N LEU A 340 3.51 7.47 6.91
CA LEU A 340 4.66 8.17 7.51
C LEU A 340 5.26 9.22 6.56
N TYR A 341 4.64 9.45 5.40
CA TYR A 341 4.96 10.52 4.45
C TYR A 341 6.43 10.53 3.98
N THR A 342 7.03 9.36 3.79
CA THR A 342 8.35 9.24 3.17
C THR A 342 8.24 8.97 1.67
N PRO A 343 9.27 9.25 0.87
CA PRO A 343 9.30 8.86 -0.53
C PRO A 343 9.10 7.35 -0.74
N GLN A 344 8.61 6.96 -1.92
CA GLN A 344 8.43 5.56 -2.29
C GLN A 344 9.71 4.74 -2.11
N GLY A 345 9.55 3.45 -1.80
CA GLY A 345 10.68 2.55 -1.55
C GLY A 345 11.04 2.40 -0.06
N ALA A 346 10.12 2.67 0.85
CA ALA A 346 10.32 2.57 2.29
C ALA A 346 9.20 1.77 2.97
N GLY A 347 9.52 0.58 3.41
CA GLY A 347 8.67 -0.29 4.21
C GLY A 347 9.51 -1.06 5.23
N MET A 348 8.87 -1.79 6.13
CA MET A 348 9.56 -2.62 7.12
C MET A 348 8.67 -3.73 7.65
N VAL A 349 9.32 -4.78 8.13
CA VAL A 349 8.72 -5.79 9.00
C VAL A 349 9.36 -5.70 10.39
N LEU A 350 8.53 -5.78 11.42
CA LEU A 350 8.94 -5.80 12.82
C LEU A 350 8.65 -7.18 13.42
N PHE A 351 9.53 -7.70 14.28
CA PHE A 351 9.37 -9.01 14.91
C PHE A 351 9.29 -8.88 16.43
N ARG A 352 8.22 -9.39 17.03
CA ARG A 352 8.04 -9.35 18.49
C ARG A 352 9.21 -9.99 19.25
N ASN A 353 9.70 -11.11 18.76
CA ASN A 353 10.89 -11.78 19.30
C ASN A 353 12.08 -11.53 18.36
N PRO A 354 13.11 -10.79 18.75
CA PRO A 354 14.24 -10.45 17.89
C PRO A 354 15.11 -11.65 17.48
N SER A 355 15.00 -12.79 18.18
CA SER A 355 15.78 -14.00 17.87
C SER A 355 15.28 -14.74 16.63
N VAL A 356 14.05 -14.47 16.16
CA VAL A 356 13.47 -15.19 15.03
C VAL A 356 14.23 -14.97 13.73
N VAL A 357 14.96 -13.86 13.61
CA VAL A 357 15.76 -13.55 12.43
C VAL A 357 16.89 -14.56 12.17
N SER A 358 17.33 -15.30 13.19
CA SER A 358 18.29 -16.39 13.02
C SER A 358 17.80 -17.48 12.06
N SER A 359 16.48 -17.63 11.90
CA SER A 359 15.87 -18.58 10.96
C SER A 359 16.06 -18.22 9.49
N ILE A 360 16.36 -16.95 9.20
CA ILE A 360 16.60 -16.43 7.85
C ILE A 360 18.00 -15.86 7.67
N GLU A 361 18.85 -15.94 8.70
CA GLU A 361 20.18 -15.39 8.68
C GLU A 361 21.07 -16.11 7.65
N LEU A 362 21.73 -15.32 6.79
CA LEU A 362 22.70 -15.80 5.82
C LEU A 362 24.03 -15.10 6.00
N HIS A 363 25.11 -15.85 5.86
CA HIS A 363 26.47 -15.34 5.92
C HIS A 363 27.22 -15.56 4.61
N ALA A 364 28.06 -14.59 4.25
CA ALA A 364 28.96 -14.69 3.12
C ALA A 364 30.36 -14.24 3.57
N GLN A 365 31.40 -14.98 3.15
CA GLN A 365 32.77 -14.76 3.63
C GLN A 365 33.30 -13.35 3.39
N TYR A 366 32.90 -12.72 2.28
CA TYR A 366 33.43 -11.42 1.84
C TYR A 366 32.57 -10.21 2.25
N VAL A 367 31.30 -10.40 2.64
CA VAL A 367 30.34 -9.31 2.83
C VAL A 367 29.66 -9.34 4.19
N ILE A 368 29.12 -10.46 4.59
CA ILE A 368 28.25 -10.61 5.77
C ILE A 368 28.95 -11.60 6.70
N ARG A 369 29.87 -11.12 7.52
CA ARG A 369 30.67 -11.95 8.40
C ARG A 369 29.90 -12.33 9.65
N LYS A 370 30.11 -13.55 10.15
CA LYS A 370 29.54 -14.01 11.41
C LYS A 370 29.97 -13.09 12.57
N GLY A 371 29.01 -12.59 13.35
CA GLY A 371 29.26 -11.67 14.48
C GLY A 371 29.42 -10.21 14.07
N SER A 372 29.28 -9.87 12.76
CA SER A 372 29.16 -8.48 12.33
C SER A 372 27.73 -7.94 12.58
N LYS A 373 27.59 -6.61 12.61
CA LYS A 373 26.26 -5.95 12.68
C LYS A 373 25.66 -5.69 11.29
N ASP A 374 26.02 -6.50 10.32
CA ASP A 374 25.64 -6.33 8.92
C ASP A 374 24.16 -6.66 8.73
N MET A 375 23.36 -5.63 8.40
CA MET A 375 21.91 -5.78 8.25
C MET A 375 21.52 -6.69 7.07
N GLY A 376 22.37 -6.81 6.06
CA GLY A 376 22.14 -7.71 4.93
C GLY A 376 22.05 -9.19 5.29
N SER A 377 22.49 -9.60 6.49
CA SER A 377 22.38 -10.99 6.95
C SER A 377 20.93 -11.44 7.18
N THR A 378 20.05 -10.52 7.53
CA THR A 378 18.66 -10.78 7.96
C THR A 378 17.62 -10.08 7.08
N THR A 379 18.03 -9.53 5.93
CA THR A 379 17.13 -8.90 4.95
C THR A 379 17.07 -9.73 3.67
N LEU A 380 15.91 -9.74 3.01
CA LEU A 380 15.76 -10.37 1.70
C LEU A 380 16.57 -9.62 0.64
N GLU A 381 16.58 -8.29 0.72
CA GLU A 381 17.31 -7.41 -0.17
C GLU A 381 18.78 -7.29 0.30
N GLY A 382 19.72 -7.44 -0.60
CA GLY A 382 21.14 -7.25 -0.30
C GLY A 382 21.52 -5.77 -0.26
N SER A 383 22.02 -5.25 -1.39
CA SER A 383 22.35 -3.82 -1.53
C SER A 383 21.10 -2.96 -1.54
N ARG A 384 21.04 -1.95 -0.68
CA ARG A 384 19.91 -1.04 -0.57
C ARG A 384 20.30 0.34 -0.04
N PRO A 385 19.53 1.39 -0.40
CA PRO A 385 19.81 2.77 0.02
C PRO A 385 19.47 3.00 1.49
N GLY A 386 19.95 4.13 2.02
CA GLY A 386 19.75 4.57 3.40
C GLY A 386 18.37 5.18 3.70
N MET A 387 17.28 4.57 3.27
CA MET A 387 15.90 5.08 3.45
C MET A 387 15.54 5.32 4.91
N ALA A 388 16.13 4.60 5.84
CA ALA A 388 15.94 4.80 7.26
C ALA A 388 16.28 6.24 7.72
N MET A 389 17.18 6.95 7.03
CA MET A 389 17.50 8.35 7.33
C MET A 389 16.28 9.26 7.12
N LEU A 390 15.51 9.03 6.06
CA LEU A 390 14.31 9.81 5.77
C LEU A 390 13.20 9.51 6.78
N ILE A 391 13.02 8.23 7.14
CA ILE A 391 12.06 7.81 8.15
C ILE A 391 12.43 8.41 9.52
N HIS A 392 13.70 8.28 9.92
CA HIS A 392 14.21 8.86 11.17
C HIS A 392 13.94 10.37 11.23
N SER A 393 14.22 11.06 10.14
CA SER A 393 14.01 12.51 10.06
C SER A 393 12.53 12.87 10.18
N GLY A 394 11.64 12.14 9.50
CA GLY A 394 10.19 12.29 9.65
C GLY A 394 9.73 12.08 11.09
N LEU A 395 10.15 10.96 11.72
CA LEU A 395 9.81 10.65 13.11
C LEU A 395 10.29 11.72 14.10
N ARG A 396 11.44 12.34 13.84
CA ARG A 396 12.03 13.37 14.71
C ARG A 396 11.47 14.76 14.48
N ILE A 397 11.23 15.15 13.23
CA ILE A 397 10.77 16.50 12.86
C ILE A 397 9.28 16.66 13.09
N ILE A 398 8.48 15.66 12.69
CA ILE A 398 7.04 15.68 12.88
C ILE A 398 6.70 15.30 14.34
N GLY A 399 7.40 14.31 14.89
CA GLY A 399 7.17 13.81 16.23
C GLY A 399 5.83 13.07 16.38
N ARG A 400 5.61 12.46 17.56
CA ARG A 400 4.36 11.73 17.83
C ARG A 400 3.12 12.61 17.70
N GLU A 401 3.16 13.81 18.27
CA GLU A 401 2.02 14.74 18.24
C GLU A 401 1.67 15.19 16.83
N GLY A 402 2.67 15.42 15.98
CA GLY A 402 2.43 15.79 14.59
C GLY A 402 1.81 14.64 13.79
N TYR A 403 2.30 13.41 13.97
CA TYR A 403 1.67 12.24 13.34
C TYR A 403 0.24 11.99 13.87
N GLU A 404 0.01 12.18 15.17
CA GLU A 404 -1.34 12.11 15.77
C GLU A 404 -2.29 13.06 15.03
N ILE A 405 -1.91 14.33 14.89
CA ILE A 405 -2.72 15.34 14.18
C ILE A 405 -2.99 14.90 12.72
N LEU A 406 -1.97 14.42 12.01
CA LEU A 406 -2.13 14.02 10.61
C LEU A 406 -3.06 12.80 10.45
N ILE A 407 -2.96 11.82 11.33
CA ILE A 407 -3.81 10.63 11.33
C ILE A 407 -5.25 10.98 11.70
N ASP A 408 -5.44 11.74 12.78
CA ASP A 408 -6.77 12.15 13.25
C ASP A 408 -7.49 12.97 12.19
N GLN A 409 -6.82 13.96 11.58
CA GLN A 409 -7.39 14.73 10.47
C GLN A 409 -7.74 13.87 9.25
N GLY A 410 -6.96 12.83 8.96
CA GLY A 410 -7.25 11.88 7.89
C GLY A 410 -8.56 11.13 8.14
N ILE A 411 -8.75 10.64 9.36
CA ILE A 411 -9.96 9.92 9.78
C ILE A 411 -11.16 10.87 9.84
N GLU A 412 -11.02 12.04 10.44
CA GLU A 412 -12.08 13.06 10.49
C GLU A 412 -12.54 13.51 9.10
N LYS A 413 -11.62 13.66 8.15
CA LYS A 413 -11.95 13.95 6.74
C LYS A 413 -12.75 12.82 6.11
N ALA A 414 -12.39 11.57 6.39
CA ALA A 414 -13.12 10.43 5.86
C ALA A 414 -14.54 10.36 6.42
N GLU A 415 -14.73 10.59 7.70
CA GLU A 415 -16.03 10.65 8.35
C GLU A 415 -16.88 11.81 7.78
N ALA A 416 -16.28 13.00 7.62
CA ALA A 416 -16.96 14.14 7.03
C ALA A 416 -17.36 13.89 5.57
N PHE A 417 -16.50 13.25 4.78
CA PHE A 417 -16.81 12.92 3.40
C PHE A 417 -17.90 11.84 3.31
N ALA A 418 -17.86 10.84 4.17
CA ALA A 418 -18.93 9.84 4.27
C ALA A 418 -20.30 10.49 4.56
N GLU A 419 -20.33 11.51 5.42
CA GLU A 419 -21.55 12.25 5.71
C GLU A 419 -22.02 13.10 4.51
N MET A 420 -21.08 13.73 3.77
CA MET A 420 -21.43 14.44 2.52
C MET A 420 -22.07 13.48 1.50
N ILE A 421 -21.49 12.27 1.34
CA ILE A 421 -22.02 11.24 0.44
C ILE A 421 -23.42 10.78 0.86
N ARG A 422 -23.66 10.53 2.15
CA ARG A 422 -24.99 10.11 2.67
C ARG A 422 -26.07 11.15 2.39
N ARG A 423 -25.74 12.45 2.47
CA ARG A 423 -26.66 13.56 2.20
C ARG A 423 -26.86 13.85 0.74
N HIS A 424 -25.97 13.36 -0.12
CA HIS A 424 -26.04 13.66 -1.54
C HIS A 424 -27.06 12.78 -2.26
N GLU A 425 -27.95 13.40 -3.06
CA GLU A 425 -29.04 12.70 -3.73
C GLU A 425 -28.59 11.63 -4.74
N ASN A 426 -27.40 11.80 -5.36
CA ASN A 426 -26.91 10.97 -6.44
C ASN A 426 -25.89 9.91 -6.03
N PHE A 427 -25.48 9.85 -4.77
CA PHE A 427 -24.47 8.91 -4.32
C PHE A 427 -24.94 8.04 -3.15
N GLU A 428 -24.34 6.88 -3.03
CA GLU A 428 -24.56 5.91 -1.97
C GLU A 428 -23.23 5.53 -1.35
N LEU A 429 -23.12 5.65 -0.02
CA LEU A 429 -21.98 5.14 0.73
C LEU A 429 -22.09 3.62 0.81
N ILE A 430 -21.06 2.91 0.36
CA ILE A 430 -21.01 1.44 0.40
C ILE A 430 -20.28 0.95 1.65
N THR A 431 -19.08 1.51 1.94
CA THR A 431 -18.38 1.21 3.19
C THR A 431 -18.12 2.48 3.97
N ALA A 432 -18.54 2.51 5.22
CA ALA A 432 -18.19 3.58 6.14
C ALA A 432 -16.69 3.52 6.50
N PRO A 433 -16.03 4.66 6.70
CA PRO A 433 -14.61 4.64 7.07
C PRO A 433 -14.41 4.13 8.50
N GLU A 434 -13.54 3.17 8.67
CA GLU A 434 -12.97 2.81 9.97
C GLU A 434 -11.65 3.56 10.21
N LEU A 435 -10.79 3.61 9.20
CA LEU A 435 -9.63 4.50 9.13
C LEU A 435 -9.96 5.67 8.18
N ASN A 436 -9.09 5.99 7.28
CA ASN A 436 -9.23 7.10 6.33
C ASN A 436 -9.47 6.64 4.87
N ILE A 437 -10.11 5.48 4.70
CA ILE A 437 -10.53 4.93 3.41
C ILE A 437 -12.03 4.67 3.48
N LEU A 438 -12.72 4.97 2.37
CA LEU A 438 -14.15 4.67 2.21
C LEU A 438 -14.47 4.35 0.75
N THR A 439 -15.62 3.72 0.54
CA THR A 439 -16.13 3.45 -0.80
C THR A 439 -17.57 3.92 -0.96
N TYR A 440 -17.89 4.39 -2.15
CA TYR A 440 -19.22 4.84 -2.51
C TYR A 440 -19.46 4.63 -4.01
N ARG A 441 -20.70 4.78 -4.46
CA ARG A 441 -21.04 4.67 -5.89
C ARG A 441 -22.05 5.71 -6.31
N TYR A 442 -22.15 5.93 -7.62
CA TYR A 442 -23.27 6.66 -8.18
C TYR A 442 -24.53 5.81 -8.04
N CYS A 443 -25.50 6.28 -7.25
CA CYS A 443 -26.79 5.64 -7.06
C CYS A 443 -27.82 6.69 -6.58
N PRO A 444 -28.60 7.28 -7.49
CA PRO A 444 -29.61 8.28 -7.15
C PRO A 444 -30.64 7.78 -6.14
N ALA A 445 -31.17 8.67 -5.30
CA ALA A 445 -32.08 8.34 -4.20
C ALA A 445 -33.27 7.46 -4.64
N ARG A 446 -33.88 7.78 -5.77
CA ARG A 446 -34.97 6.99 -6.35
C ARG A 446 -34.56 5.56 -6.73
N VAL A 447 -33.30 5.39 -7.15
CA VAL A 447 -32.76 4.07 -7.50
C VAL A 447 -32.50 3.27 -6.22
N ARG A 448 -31.97 3.91 -5.16
CA ARG A 448 -31.81 3.27 -3.84
C ARG A 448 -33.14 2.77 -3.30
N GLU A 449 -34.19 3.59 -3.38
CA GLU A 449 -35.55 3.21 -2.99
C GLU A 449 -36.03 1.99 -3.80
N ALA A 450 -35.87 1.99 -5.11
CA ALA A 450 -36.26 0.85 -5.94
C ALA A 450 -35.50 -0.43 -5.57
N LEU A 451 -34.20 -0.35 -5.26
CA LEU A 451 -33.38 -1.51 -4.89
C LEU A 451 -33.87 -2.19 -3.59
N THR A 452 -34.46 -1.44 -2.65
CA THR A 452 -35.01 -2.05 -1.41
C THR A 452 -36.22 -2.95 -1.65
N HIS A 453 -36.82 -2.86 -2.84
CA HIS A 453 -38.04 -3.58 -3.20
C HIS A 453 -37.88 -4.44 -4.46
N ALA A 454 -36.69 -4.43 -5.06
CA ALA A 454 -36.43 -5.15 -6.30
C ALA A 454 -36.38 -6.66 -6.09
N SER A 455 -36.88 -7.41 -7.05
CA SER A 455 -36.56 -8.84 -7.15
C SER A 455 -35.06 -9.04 -7.38
N PRO A 456 -34.48 -10.22 -7.08
CA PRO A 456 -33.06 -10.48 -7.36
C PRO A 456 -32.67 -10.18 -8.81
N GLU A 457 -33.54 -10.52 -9.78
CA GLU A 457 -33.30 -10.27 -11.20
C GLU A 457 -33.34 -8.77 -11.56
N ASP A 458 -34.26 -8.00 -10.97
CA ASP A 458 -34.33 -6.55 -11.15
C ASP A 458 -33.15 -5.86 -10.49
N ALA A 459 -32.76 -6.29 -9.28
CA ALA A 459 -31.60 -5.78 -8.55
C ALA A 459 -30.32 -6.00 -9.36
N GLU A 460 -30.15 -7.16 -9.99
CA GLU A 460 -29.01 -7.43 -10.88
C GLU A 460 -28.98 -6.47 -12.07
N ARG A 461 -30.11 -6.27 -12.75
CA ARG A 461 -30.21 -5.35 -13.89
C ARG A 461 -29.90 -3.90 -13.50
N ILE A 462 -30.44 -3.46 -12.37
CA ILE A 462 -30.18 -2.11 -11.81
C ILE A 462 -28.68 -1.98 -11.47
N ASN A 463 -28.10 -2.93 -10.75
CA ASN A 463 -26.68 -2.90 -10.36
C ASN A 463 -25.75 -2.94 -11.58
N ALA A 464 -26.09 -3.71 -12.63
CA ALA A 464 -25.33 -3.73 -13.87
C ALA A 464 -25.27 -2.34 -14.54
N SER A 465 -26.41 -1.63 -14.57
CA SER A 465 -26.46 -0.25 -15.11
C SER A 465 -25.69 0.74 -14.25
N LEU A 466 -25.84 0.68 -12.92
CA LEU A 466 -25.06 1.50 -11.97
C LEU A 466 -23.55 1.27 -12.13
N ASN A 467 -23.13 0.02 -12.32
CA ASN A 467 -21.74 -0.34 -12.55
C ASN A 467 -21.18 0.30 -13.82
N ARG A 468 -21.95 0.32 -14.92
CA ARG A 468 -21.52 0.98 -16.17
C ARG A 468 -21.40 2.49 -16.00
N ILE A 469 -22.38 3.11 -15.33
CA ILE A 469 -22.38 4.55 -15.05
C ILE A 469 -21.19 4.92 -14.15
N THR A 470 -20.95 4.17 -13.08
CA THR A 470 -19.82 4.42 -12.15
C THR A 470 -18.47 4.30 -12.87
N ARG A 471 -18.31 3.29 -13.76
CA ARG A 471 -17.08 3.16 -14.59
C ARG A 471 -16.91 4.35 -15.53
N PHE A 472 -18.00 4.81 -16.16
CA PHE A 472 -17.97 5.96 -17.04
C PHE A 472 -17.56 7.23 -16.30
N ILE A 473 -18.19 7.51 -15.14
CA ILE A 473 -17.87 8.69 -14.33
C ILE A 473 -16.38 8.69 -13.94
N GLN A 474 -15.88 7.58 -13.43
CA GLN A 474 -14.48 7.47 -13.02
C GLN A 474 -13.51 7.64 -14.20
N LYS A 475 -13.82 7.05 -15.37
CA LYS A 475 -13.00 7.19 -16.56
C LYS A 475 -12.96 8.66 -17.02
N THR A 476 -14.13 9.30 -17.15
CA THR A 476 -14.24 10.69 -17.60
C THR A 476 -13.60 11.67 -16.63
N GLN A 477 -13.75 11.46 -15.30
CA GLN A 477 -13.09 12.27 -14.29
C GLN A 477 -11.56 12.20 -14.43
N ARG A 478 -11.01 10.99 -14.60
CA ARG A 478 -9.58 10.79 -14.81
C ARG A 478 -9.09 11.48 -16.09
N GLU A 479 -9.82 11.33 -17.20
CA GLU A 479 -9.49 11.95 -18.49
C GLU A 479 -9.54 13.49 -18.45
N ARG A 480 -10.40 14.07 -17.62
CA ARG A 480 -10.48 15.53 -17.43
C ARG A 480 -9.35 16.08 -16.56
N GLY A 481 -8.73 15.26 -15.76
CA GLY A 481 -7.54 15.60 -15.00
C GLY A 481 -7.72 16.64 -13.90
N LYS A 482 -8.95 17.00 -13.48
CA LYS A 482 -9.19 17.96 -12.39
C LYS A 482 -9.04 17.32 -11.02
N SER A 483 -9.53 16.10 -10.89
CA SER A 483 -9.43 15.31 -9.68
C SER A 483 -9.25 13.84 -10.01
N PHE A 484 -8.81 13.05 -9.03
CA PHE A 484 -8.63 11.61 -9.22
C PHE A 484 -9.19 10.82 -8.05
N VAL A 485 -10.15 9.95 -8.37
CA VAL A 485 -10.69 8.92 -7.48
C VAL A 485 -10.46 7.56 -8.13
N SER A 486 -9.97 6.57 -7.40
CA SER A 486 -9.85 5.22 -7.93
C SER A 486 -11.20 4.49 -7.90
N ARG A 487 -11.24 3.33 -8.52
CA ARG A 487 -12.39 2.43 -8.45
C ARG A 487 -11.94 1.03 -8.09
N THR A 488 -12.82 0.30 -7.42
CA THR A 488 -12.69 -1.14 -7.18
C THR A 488 -14.03 -1.83 -7.38
N GLN A 489 -14.10 -3.11 -7.13
CA GLN A 489 -15.32 -3.89 -7.11
C GLN A 489 -15.45 -4.54 -5.74
N LEU A 490 -16.63 -4.47 -5.17
CA LEU A 490 -17.00 -5.11 -3.91
C LEU A 490 -18.26 -5.93 -4.10
N GLU A 491 -18.46 -6.91 -3.23
CA GLU A 491 -19.65 -7.77 -3.15
C GLU A 491 -20.36 -7.51 -1.81
N PRO A 492 -21.07 -6.35 -1.63
CA PRO A 492 -21.67 -5.98 -0.37
C PRO A 492 -22.82 -6.92 -0.01
N ALA A 493 -22.89 -7.37 1.25
CA ALA A 493 -23.96 -8.24 1.76
C ALA A 493 -25.34 -7.61 1.58
N GLN A 494 -25.47 -6.29 1.71
CA GLN A 494 -26.72 -5.55 1.48
C GLN A 494 -27.30 -5.69 0.05
N TYR A 495 -26.53 -6.21 -0.89
CA TYR A 495 -26.90 -6.48 -2.28
C TYR A 495 -26.74 -7.96 -2.64
N ASP A 496 -26.98 -8.87 -1.70
CA ASP A 496 -26.84 -10.32 -1.90
C ASP A 496 -25.51 -10.71 -2.56
N HIS A 497 -24.43 -10.02 -2.21
CA HIS A 497 -23.10 -10.19 -2.77
C HIS A 497 -22.98 -9.95 -4.29
N TYR A 498 -23.87 -9.14 -4.88
CA TYR A 498 -23.68 -8.66 -6.25
C TYR A 498 -22.42 -7.82 -6.35
N ALA A 499 -21.68 -8.05 -7.44
CA ALA A 499 -20.48 -7.28 -7.76
C ALA A 499 -20.82 -5.80 -8.06
N CYS A 500 -20.56 -4.91 -7.12
CA CYS A 500 -20.74 -3.47 -7.22
C CYS A 500 -19.43 -2.77 -7.54
N VAL A 501 -19.41 -2.02 -8.64
CA VAL A 501 -18.29 -1.10 -8.93
C VAL A 501 -18.45 0.15 -8.07
N VAL A 502 -17.42 0.48 -7.33
CA VAL A 502 -17.42 1.59 -6.38
C VAL A 502 -16.24 2.53 -6.60
N PHE A 503 -16.42 3.80 -6.32
CA PHE A 503 -15.31 4.73 -6.12
C PHE A 503 -14.64 4.38 -4.80
N ARG A 504 -13.31 4.39 -4.80
CA ARG A 504 -12.49 4.16 -3.61
C ARG A 504 -11.65 5.40 -3.32
N VAL A 505 -11.74 5.89 -2.11
CA VAL A 505 -11.13 7.14 -1.65
C VAL A 505 -10.20 6.88 -0.48
N VAL A 506 -9.05 7.55 -0.50
CA VAL A 506 -8.00 7.50 0.52
C VAL A 506 -7.68 8.94 0.96
N LEU A 507 -7.94 9.26 2.21
CA LEU A 507 -7.87 10.64 2.72
C LEU A 507 -6.66 10.85 3.64
N ALA A 508 -5.47 10.54 3.12
CA ALA A 508 -4.21 10.74 3.83
C ALA A 508 -3.52 12.08 3.49
N ASN A 509 -3.92 12.77 2.42
CA ASN A 509 -3.28 14.03 2.05
C ASN A 509 -3.72 15.16 2.99
N PRO A 510 -2.81 15.77 3.76
CA PRO A 510 -3.17 16.85 4.69
C PRO A 510 -3.70 18.11 3.99
N LEU A 511 -3.38 18.29 2.70
CA LEU A 511 -3.79 19.45 1.91
C LEU A 511 -5.21 19.32 1.34
N THR A 512 -5.83 18.14 1.38
CA THR A 512 -7.23 17.92 0.94
C THR A 512 -8.18 18.58 1.94
N THR A 513 -9.01 19.52 1.46
CA THR A 513 -10.00 20.23 2.27
C THR A 513 -11.42 19.69 2.02
N ARG A 514 -12.38 20.12 2.88
CA ARG A 514 -13.80 19.76 2.71
C ARG A 514 -14.39 20.33 1.42
N GLU A 515 -13.95 21.52 1.02
CA GLU A 515 -14.34 22.19 -0.23
C GLU A 515 -13.92 21.35 -1.44
N ILE A 516 -12.66 20.88 -1.46
CA ILE A 516 -12.16 19.98 -2.52
C ILE A 516 -13.00 18.70 -2.59
N LEU A 517 -13.36 18.12 -1.45
CA LEU A 517 -14.19 16.91 -1.41
C LEU A 517 -15.60 17.18 -1.96
N SER A 518 -16.18 18.34 -1.66
CA SER A 518 -17.46 18.79 -2.22
C SER A 518 -17.39 18.99 -3.73
N ASP A 519 -16.29 19.60 -4.22
CA ASP A 519 -16.06 19.83 -5.65
C ASP A 519 -15.91 18.50 -6.42
N ILE A 520 -15.25 17.51 -5.83
CA ILE A 520 -15.12 16.15 -6.41
C ILE A 520 -16.50 15.50 -6.58
N LEU A 521 -17.38 15.56 -5.57
CA LEU A 521 -18.75 15.03 -5.68
C LEU A 521 -19.55 15.78 -6.74
N SER A 522 -19.42 17.10 -6.78
CA SER A 522 -20.09 17.95 -7.76
C SER A 522 -19.63 17.64 -9.20
N GLU A 523 -18.31 17.44 -9.40
CA GLU A 523 -17.75 17.01 -10.69
C GLU A 523 -18.32 15.66 -11.11
N GLN A 524 -18.31 14.68 -10.22
CA GLN A 524 -18.84 13.34 -10.51
C GLN A 524 -20.35 13.35 -10.79
N ALA A 525 -21.12 14.15 -10.06
CA ALA A 525 -22.56 14.31 -10.30
C ALA A 525 -22.83 14.96 -11.66
N ALA A 526 -22.05 15.99 -12.04
CA ALA A 526 -22.13 16.63 -13.34
C ALA A 526 -21.82 15.64 -14.47
N ILE A 527 -20.75 14.85 -14.36
CA ILE A 527 -20.41 13.80 -15.33
C ILE A 527 -21.54 12.76 -15.43
N GLY A 528 -22.11 12.33 -14.30
CA GLY A 528 -23.24 11.41 -14.23
C GLY A 528 -24.52 11.95 -14.89
N SER A 529 -24.60 13.26 -15.14
CA SER A 529 -25.74 13.94 -15.76
C SER A 529 -25.58 14.15 -17.26
N GLU A 530 -24.43 13.85 -17.86
CA GLU A 530 -24.12 14.10 -19.27
C GLU A 530 -24.97 13.27 -20.25
N ASP A 531 -25.17 13.82 -21.44
CA ASP A 531 -25.89 13.14 -22.53
C ASP A 531 -25.12 11.95 -23.12
N SER A 532 -23.82 11.92 -22.95
CA SER A 532 -22.94 10.82 -23.40
C SER A 532 -23.30 9.46 -22.79
N ILE A 533 -23.99 9.44 -21.64
CA ILE A 533 -24.51 8.22 -20.98
C ILE A 533 -26.04 8.14 -20.97
N ALA A 534 -26.72 8.90 -21.80
CA ALA A 534 -28.20 8.92 -21.82
C ALA A 534 -28.81 7.54 -22.08
N GLY A 535 -28.13 6.68 -22.84
CA GLY A 535 -28.56 5.29 -23.08
C GLY A 535 -28.62 4.47 -21.80
N GLU A 536 -27.54 4.51 -21.00
CA GLU A 536 -27.45 3.79 -19.72
C GLU A 536 -28.43 4.34 -18.68
N LYS A 537 -28.63 5.67 -18.66
CA LYS A 537 -29.62 6.31 -17.77
C LYS A 537 -31.04 5.88 -18.12
N ARG A 538 -31.41 5.82 -19.42
CA ARG A 538 -32.73 5.32 -19.83
C ARG A 538 -32.94 3.86 -19.47
N ALA A 539 -31.92 3.01 -19.62
CA ALA A 539 -31.98 1.60 -19.20
C ALA A 539 -32.19 1.48 -17.68
N LEU A 540 -31.48 2.28 -16.90
CA LEU A 540 -31.62 2.33 -15.45
C LEU A 540 -33.04 2.80 -15.05
N GLU A 541 -33.53 3.88 -15.65
CA GLU A 541 -34.86 4.42 -15.40
C GLU A 541 -35.97 3.45 -15.77
N ALA A 542 -35.84 2.70 -16.87
CA ALA A 542 -36.79 1.67 -17.25
C ALA A 542 -36.85 0.53 -16.23
N SER A 543 -35.69 0.07 -15.73
CA SER A 543 -35.63 -0.97 -14.69
C SER A 543 -36.26 -0.49 -13.37
N VAL A 544 -35.97 0.74 -12.96
CA VAL A 544 -36.57 1.36 -11.75
C VAL A 544 -38.08 1.51 -11.92
N ALA A 545 -38.56 1.98 -13.07
CA ALA A 545 -39.99 2.12 -13.34
C ALA A 545 -40.74 0.78 -13.29
N SER A 546 -40.13 -0.31 -13.76
CA SER A 546 -40.68 -1.67 -13.66
C SER A 546 -40.89 -2.08 -12.20
N VAL A 547 -39.89 -1.92 -11.34
CA VAL A 547 -39.98 -2.24 -9.92
C VAL A 547 -41.06 -1.43 -9.23
N MET A 548 -41.09 -0.10 -9.46
CA MET A 548 -42.06 0.80 -8.83
C MET A 548 -43.51 0.55 -9.31
N ALA A 549 -43.70 0.08 -10.54
CA ALA A 549 -45.02 -0.34 -11.04
C ALA A 549 -45.51 -1.61 -10.35
N THR A 550 -44.65 -2.58 -10.17
CA THR A 550 -44.97 -3.83 -9.43
C THR A 550 -45.36 -3.55 -7.98
N LEU A 551 -44.64 -2.65 -7.30
CA LEU A 551 -44.96 -2.22 -5.95
C LEU A 551 -46.36 -1.55 -5.84
N LYS A 552 -46.69 -0.66 -6.78
CA LYS A 552 -48.00 0.00 -6.80
C LYS A 552 -49.13 -1.00 -7.03
N ALA A 553 -48.95 -1.96 -7.92
CA ALA A 553 -49.90 -3.01 -8.16
C ALA A 553 -50.17 -3.89 -6.92
N SER A 554 -49.10 -4.26 -6.20
CA SER A 554 -49.18 -5.02 -4.96
C SER A 554 -49.88 -4.25 -3.83
N ALA A 555 -49.59 -2.93 -3.72
CA ALA A 555 -50.25 -2.07 -2.72
C ALA A 555 -51.75 -1.78 -3.00
N GLN A 556 -52.20 -1.93 -4.26
CA GLN A 556 -53.61 -1.80 -4.64
C GLN A 556 -54.40 -3.12 -4.51
N ALA A 557 -53.70 -4.25 -4.37
CA ALA A 557 -54.27 -5.58 -4.23
C ALA A 557 -54.51 -5.98 -2.74
N HIS A 558 -53.98 -5.21 -1.81
CA HIS A 558 -54.23 -5.32 -0.36
C HIS A 558 -55.09 -4.13 0.12
#